data_bd2a4ebb30507b246c7e7d647653ae19
#
_entry.id   bd2a4ebb30507b246c7e7d647653ae19
#
_cell.length_a   1.000
_cell.length_b   1.000
_cell.length_c   1.000
_cell.angle_alpha   90.00
_cell.angle_beta   90.00
_cell.angle_gamma   90.00
#
_symmetry.space_group_name_H-M   'P 1'
#
loop_
_entity.id
_entity.type
_entity.pdbx_description
1 polymer ?
#
loop_
_entity_poly.entity_id
_entity_poly.type
_entity_poly.pdbx_seq_one_letter_code
_entity_poly.pdbx_strand_id
1 'polypeptide(L)'
;DRDVEILRGKLKTRMNLEAAVTDEMVAFALHIRPHDVCFVPERRQELTTEGGLDVAGGFERVRAACRAATEAGIRVSLFIDADTRQIDAARACEVPAIEIHTGRYAEAGEPAEVREELERVAQAARYAHQLGFKVNAGHGLHYENVKPMAAIREIVELNIGHAIVAEAVFCGWQEAVRRMKQLMLEARR
;
A
#
# COMPACT_ATOMS: atom_id res chain seq x y z
N ASP A 1 4.36 -14.61 13.62
CA ASP A 1 5.83 -14.47 13.57
C ASP A 1 6.48 -15.66 12.85
N ARG A 2 6.32 -16.88 13.33
CA ARG A 2 6.90 -18.10 12.73
C ARG A 2 6.59 -18.26 11.23
N ASP A 3 5.37 -17.97 10.80
CA ASP A 3 4.97 -18.11 9.40
C ASP A 3 5.69 -17.09 8.50
N VAL A 4 5.88 -15.86 9.00
CA VAL A 4 6.64 -14.80 8.30
C VAL A 4 8.11 -15.19 8.15
N GLU A 5 8.74 -15.76 9.20
CA GLU A 5 10.11 -16.28 9.16
C GLU A 5 10.26 -17.39 8.12
N ILE A 6 9.31 -18.34 8.12
CA ILE A 6 9.30 -19.45 7.14
C ILE A 6 9.13 -18.90 5.72
N LEU A 7 8.20 -17.98 5.50
CA LEU A 7 7.96 -17.35 4.21
C LEU A 7 9.20 -16.59 3.73
N ARG A 8 9.85 -15.80 4.62
CA ARG A 8 11.07 -15.07 4.28
C ARG A 8 12.17 -15.97 3.74
N GLY A 9 12.32 -17.17 4.32
CA GLY A 9 13.30 -18.16 3.89
C GLY A 9 12.92 -18.95 2.62
N LYS A 10 11.64 -18.98 2.24
CA LYS A 10 11.13 -19.78 1.11
C LYS A 10 10.79 -18.97 -0.13
N LEU A 11 10.42 -17.70 0.01
CA LEU A 11 10.04 -16.87 -1.11
C LEU A 11 11.22 -16.64 -2.06
N LYS A 12 10.96 -16.83 -3.35
CA LYS A 12 11.89 -16.52 -4.46
C LYS A 12 11.69 -15.12 -5.03
N THR A 13 10.63 -14.45 -4.59
CA THR A 13 10.27 -13.09 -4.94
C THR A 13 10.49 -12.16 -3.76
N ARG A 14 10.24 -10.87 -3.95
CA ARG A 14 10.32 -9.90 -2.86
C ARG A 14 9.21 -10.14 -1.83
N MET A 15 9.56 -10.01 -0.56
CA MET A 15 8.59 -9.94 0.54
C MET A 15 8.34 -8.48 0.85
N ASN A 16 7.09 -8.06 0.83
CA ASN A 16 6.62 -6.80 1.39
C ASN A 16 5.87 -7.11 2.69
N LEU A 17 6.40 -6.68 3.83
CA LEU A 17 5.82 -6.90 5.15
C LEU A 17 4.98 -5.68 5.53
N GLU A 18 3.70 -5.87 5.77
CA GLU A 18 2.88 -4.85 6.41
C GLU A 18 3.08 -4.90 7.93
N ALA A 19 3.38 -3.76 8.53
CA ALA A 19 3.69 -3.66 9.95
C ALA A 19 3.16 -2.35 10.55
N ALA A 20 2.67 -2.40 11.78
CA ALA A 20 2.33 -1.20 12.53
C ALA A 20 3.59 -0.45 12.97
N VAL A 21 3.44 0.87 13.20
CA VAL A 21 4.52 1.72 13.73
C VAL A 21 4.59 1.59 15.25
N THR A 22 4.81 0.38 15.74
CA THR A 22 5.06 0.08 17.17
C THR A 22 6.49 -0.42 17.35
N ASP A 23 7.05 -0.23 18.53
CA ASP A 23 8.43 -0.68 18.83
C ASP A 23 8.58 -2.19 18.57
N GLU A 24 7.58 -2.98 18.95
CA GLU A 24 7.53 -4.43 18.72
C GLU A 24 7.58 -4.78 17.24
N MET A 25 6.70 -4.18 16.42
CA MET A 25 6.61 -4.48 15.00
C MET A 25 7.81 -3.95 14.21
N VAL A 26 8.35 -2.80 14.60
CA VAL A 26 9.60 -2.29 14.03
C VAL A 26 10.75 -3.24 14.35
N ALA A 27 10.91 -3.69 15.61
CA ALA A 27 11.92 -4.67 16.00
C ALA A 27 11.76 -5.99 15.23
N PHE A 28 10.53 -6.46 15.04
CA PHE A 28 10.23 -7.65 14.27
C PHE A 28 10.62 -7.47 12.79
N ALA A 29 10.28 -6.35 12.16
CA ALA A 29 10.68 -6.06 10.78
C ALA A 29 12.21 -6.02 10.63
N LEU A 30 12.92 -5.43 11.61
CA LEU A 30 14.38 -5.40 11.63
C LEU A 30 15.01 -6.80 11.80
N HIS A 31 14.35 -7.71 12.54
CA HIS A 31 14.75 -9.10 12.68
C HIS A 31 14.56 -9.89 11.39
N ILE A 32 13.37 -9.79 10.78
CA ILE A 32 13.01 -10.52 9.53
C ILE A 32 13.82 -10.05 8.34
N ARG A 33 14.13 -8.76 8.29
CA ARG A 33 14.78 -8.10 7.14
C ARG A 33 14.08 -8.44 5.82
N PRO A 34 12.78 -8.10 5.70
CA PRO A 34 12.08 -8.24 4.43
C PRO A 34 12.73 -7.36 3.36
N HIS A 35 12.41 -7.56 2.11
CA HIS A 35 12.89 -6.67 1.04
C HIS A 35 12.22 -5.27 1.14
N ASP A 36 10.95 -5.28 1.55
CA ASP A 36 10.12 -4.11 1.67
C ASP A 36 9.32 -4.18 2.98
N VAL A 37 9.09 -3.03 3.60
CA VAL A 37 8.11 -2.87 4.68
C VAL A 37 7.14 -1.76 4.32
N CYS A 38 5.85 -2.02 4.48
CA CYS A 38 4.82 -1.00 4.40
C CYS A 38 4.31 -0.71 5.81
N PHE A 39 4.51 0.49 6.30
CA PHE A 39 3.96 0.89 7.58
C PHE A 39 2.49 1.27 7.43
N VAL A 40 1.65 0.57 8.19
CA VAL A 40 0.20 0.68 8.19
C VAL A 40 -0.33 1.03 9.58
N PRO A 41 -1.52 1.61 9.73
CA PRO A 41 -2.12 1.81 11.04
C PRO A 41 -2.61 0.49 11.63
N GLU A 42 -2.47 0.33 12.94
CA GLU A 42 -3.03 -0.79 13.71
C GLU A 42 -4.14 -0.33 14.65
N ARG A 43 -3.97 0.86 15.26
CA ARG A 43 -4.89 1.40 16.26
C ARG A 43 -5.67 2.58 15.69
N ARG A 44 -6.88 2.79 16.22
CA ARG A 44 -7.73 3.94 15.84
C ARG A 44 -7.03 5.31 15.96
N GLN A 45 -6.09 5.44 16.89
CA GLN A 45 -5.32 6.67 17.10
C GLN A 45 -4.26 6.94 16.03
N GLU A 46 -3.95 5.93 15.21
CA GLU A 46 -2.97 5.99 14.12
C GLU A 46 -3.63 6.21 12.77
N LEU A 47 -4.97 6.11 12.74
CA LEU A 47 -5.77 6.30 11.53
C LEU A 47 -6.02 7.79 11.28
N THR A 48 -6.01 8.14 10.01
CA THR A 48 -6.74 9.31 9.52
C THR A 48 -8.25 9.06 9.55
N THR A 49 -9.03 10.02 9.19
CA THR A 49 -10.50 9.87 9.05
C THR A 49 -10.88 8.92 7.92
N GLU A 50 -9.95 8.59 7.02
CA GLU A 50 -10.19 7.77 5.82
C GLU A 50 -9.62 6.35 5.94
N GLY A 51 -8.72 6.10 6.87
CA GLY A 51 -8.19 4.77 7.16
C GLY A 51 -6.71 4.56 6.88
N GLY A 52 -5.99 5.52 6.30
CA GLY A 52 -4.54 5.51 6.14
C GLY A 52 -3.79 5.83 7.44
N LEU A 53 -2.49 5.62 7.46
CA LEU A 53 -1.61 6.01 8.55
C LEU A 53 -1.53 7.55 8.64
N ASP A 54 -1.80 8.12 9.80
CA ASP A 54 -1.62 9.55 10.05
C ASP A 54 -0.14 9.89 10.28
N VAL A 55 0.58 10.00 9.17
CA VAL A 55 2.01 10.34 9.17
C VAL A 55 2.24 11.75 9.69
N ALA A 56 1.39 12.70 9.30
CA ALA A 56 1.51 14.09 9.72
C ALA A 56 1.27 14.26 11.23
N GLY A 57 0.30 13.55 11.79
CA GLY A 57 0.00 13.58 13.24
C GLY A 57 1.00 12.81 14.08
N GLY A 58 1.54 11.69 13.57
CA GLY A 58 2.53 10.84 14.25
C GLY A 58 3.97 11.02 13.77
N PHE A 59 4.33 12.18 13.20
CA PHE A 59 5.51 12.40 12.37
C PHE A 59 6.82 11.86 12.97
N GLU A 60 7.15 12.25 14.20
CA GLU A 60 8.44 11.87 14.80
C GLU A 60 8.57 10.36 14.99
N ARG A 61 7.49 9.68 15.39
CA ARG A 61 7.46 8.23 15.56
C ARG A 61 7.60 7.51 14.23
N VAL A 62 6.83 7.95 13.23
CA VAL A 62 6.88 7.36 11.88
C VAL A 62 8.25 7.56 11.25
N ARG A 63 8.81 8.78 11.35
CA ARG A 63 10.14 9.09 10.84
C ARG A 63 11.22 8.23 11.48
N ALA A 64 11.17 8.04 12.80
CA ALA A 64 12.13 7.19 13.51
C ALA A 64 12.08 5.73 13.03
N ALA A 65 10.87 5.17 12.85
CA ALA A 65 10.67 3.82 12.32
C ALA A 65 11.17 3.68 10.87
N CYS A 66 10.85 4.66 10.01
CA CYS A 66 11.33 4.71 8.63
C CYS A 66 12.86 4.72 8.57
N ARG A 67 13.49 5.55 9.38
CA ARG A 67 14.95 5.64 9.46
C ARG A 67 15.57 4.32 9.89
N ALA A 68 15.08 3.71 10.97
CA ALA A 68 15.58 2.43 11.47
C ALA A 68 15.51 1.32 10.41
N ALA A 69 14.36 1.21 9.70
CA ALA A 69 14.18 0.24 8.63
C ALA A 69 15.11 0.53 7.43
N THR A 70 15.25 1.79 7.04
CA THR A 70 16.15 2.20 5.93
C THR A 70 17.62 1.92 6.25
N GLU A 71 18.07 2.21 7.47
CA GLU A 71 19.44 1.92 7.93
C GLU A 71 19.71 0.40 7.95
N ALA A 72 18.69 -0.43 8.16
CA ALA A 72 18.78 -1.88 8.04
C ALA A 72 18.76 -2.41 6.58
N GLY A 73 18.65 -1.52 5.59
CA GLY A 73 18.61 -1.87 4.17
C GLY A 73 17.24 -2.34 3.68
N ILE A 74 16.17 -2.06 4.42
CA ILE A 74 14.81 -2.39 4.06
C ILE A 74 14.20 -1.21 3.31
N ARG A 75 13.58 -1.45 2.15
CA ARG A 75 12.84 -0.40 1.43
C ARG A 75 11.50 -0.11 2.13
N VAL A 76 11.28 1.14 2.49
CA VAL A 76 10.10 1.56 3.25
C VAL A 76 9.06 2.18 2.33
N SER A 77 7.79 1.85 2.56
CA SER A 77 6.62 2.58 2.08
C SER A 77 5.68 2.93 3.24
N LEU A 78 4.86 3.96 3.04
CA LEU A 78 3.85 4.38 4.01
C LEU A 78 2.47 4.26 3.37
N PHE A 79 1.54 3.58 4.04
CA PHE A 79 0.15 3.42 3.64
C PHE A 79 -0.65 4.64 4.09
N ILE A 80 -0.95 5.55 3.17
CA ILE A 80 -1.53 6.87 3.46
C ILE A 80 -2.75 7.15 2.59
N ASP A 81 -3.60 8.06 3.03
CA ASP A 81 -4.71 8.54 2.22
C ASP A 81 -4.23 9.39 1.03
N ALA A 82 -5.10 9.55 0.04
CA ALA A 82 -4.93 10.44 -1.10
C ALA A 82 -5.05 11.92 -0.67
N ASP A 83 -4.16 12.36 0.21
CA ASP A 83 -4.10 13.69 0.83
C ASP A 83 -2.68 14.25 0.71
N THR A 84 -2.56 15.46 0.17
CA THR A 84 -1.27 16.14 -0.04
C THR A 84 -0.51 16.37 1.28
N ARG A 85 -1.21 16.63 2.39
CA ARG A 85 -0.60 16.79 3.71
C ARG A 85 0.10 15.51 4.16
N GLN A 86 -0.50 14.34 3.91
CA GLN A 86 0.10 13.05 4.24
C GLN A 86 1.27 12.74 3.31
N ILE A 87 1.14 13.07 2.02
CA ILE A 87 2.22 12.89 1.03
C ILE A 87 3.43 13.76 1.39
N ASP A 88 3.21 15.02 1.78
CA ASP A 88 4.29 15.92 2.20
C ASP A 88 4.99 15.43 3.47
N ALA A 89 4.22 14.94 4.44
CA ALA A 89 4.77 14.33 5.65
C ALA A 89 5.59 13.05 5.33
N ALA A 90 5.10 12.20 4.41
CA ALA A 90 5.84 11.04 3.93
C ALA A 90 7.15 11.45 3.24
N ARG A 91 7.14 12.56 2.47
CA ARG A 91 8.35 13.11 1.85
C ARG A 91 9.37 13.54 2.91
N ALA A 92 8.92 14.15 3.98
CA ALA A 92 9.79 14.56 5.09
C ALA A 92 10.33 13.38 5.91
N CYS A 93 9.71 12.19 5.81
CA CYS A 93 10.25 10.92 6.35
C CYS A 93 11.33 10.30 5.45
N GLU A 94 11.63 10.89 4.27
CA GLU A 94 12.67 10.44 3.33
C GLU A 94 12.47 9.00 2.82
N VAL A 95 11.23 8.51 2.78
CA VAL A 95 10.92 7.18 2.23
C VAL A 95 10.84 7.21 0.70
N PRO A 96 11.24 6.12 0.00
CA PRO A 96 11.25 6.10 -1.46
C PRO A 96 9.88 5.76 -2.07
N ALA A 97 8.92 5.30 -1.28
CA ALA A 97 7.63 4.84 -1.79
C ALA A 97 6.49 5.20 -0.84
N ILE A 98 5.30 5.31 -1.41
CA ILE A 98 4.03 5.36 -0.67
C ILE A 98 3.05 4.36 -1.28
N GLU A 99 2.08 3.96 -0.47
CA GLU A 99 0.90 3.23 -0.93
C GLU A 99 -0.34 4.07 -0.63
N ILE A 100 -1.07 4.44 -1.68
CA ILE A 100 -2.29 5.23 -1.55
C ILE A 100 -3.44 4.31 -1.16
N HIS A 101 -4.12 4.63 -0.06
CA HIS A 101 -5.33 3.97 0.39
C HIS A 101 -6.49 4.19 -0.59
N THR A 102 -7.07 3.10 -1.10
CA THR A 102 -8.15 3.15 -2.10
C THR A 102 -9.52 2.74 -1.53
N GLY A 103 -9.67 2.68 -0.21
CA GLY A 103 -10.91 2.23 0.44
C GLY A 103 -12.13 3.06 0.06
N ARG A 104 -12.04 4.40 0.09
CA ARG A 104 -13.15 5.27 -0.30
C ARG A 104 -13.60 5.05 -1.75
N TYR A 105 -12.65 4.88 -2.66
CA TYR A 105 -12.97 4.50 -4.05
C TYR A 105 -13.69 3.15 -4.13
N ALA A 106 -13.24 2.18 -3.35
CA ALA A 106 -13.80 0.83 -3.37
C ALA A 106 -15.19 0.75 -2.72
N GLU A 107 -15.48 1.62 -1.75
CA GLU A 107 -16.73 1.70 -0.99
C GLU A 107 -17.76 2.63 -1.63
N ALA A 108 -17.35 3.47 -2.59
CA ALA A 108 -18.24 4.40 -3.28
C ALA A 108 -19.37 3.65 -3.99
N GLY A 109 -20.63 4.01 -3.67
CA GLY A 109 -21.82 3.35 -4.20
C GLY A 109 -22.36 3.98 -5.47
N GLU A 110 -22.25 5.30 -5.59
CA GLU A 110 -22.81 6.06 -6.68
C GLU A 110 -21.77 6.33 -7.78
N PRO A 111 -22.14 6.26 -9.07
CA PRO A 111 -21.20 6.48 -10.17
C PRO A 111 -20.48 7.84 -10.15
N ALA A 112 -21.11 8.86 -9.56
CA ALA A 112 -20.50 10.18 -9.42
C ALA A 112 -19.39 10.16 -8.35
N GLU A 113 -19.66 9.53 -7.22
CA GLU A 113 -18.72 9.35 -6.12
C GLU A 113 -17.51 8.49 -6.54
N VAL A 114 -17.76 7.40 -7.26
CA VAL A 114 -16.68 6.56 -7.82
C VAL A 114 -15.74 7.38 -8.70
N ARG A 115 -16.28 8.24 -9.57
CA ARG A 115 -15.46 9.12 -10.42
C ARG A 115 -14.67 10.16 -9.63
N GLU A 116 -15.29 10.76 -8.62
CA GLU A 116 -14.65 11.75 -7.77
C GLU A 116 -13.47 11.13 -7.00
N GLU A 117 -13.69 9.98 -6.38
CA GLU A 117 -12.64 9.28 -5.62
C GLU A 117 -11.52 8.77 -6.54
N LEU A 118 -11.85 8.26 -7.74
CA LEU A 118 -10.84 7.88 -8.71
C LEU A 118 -9.96 9.08 -9.13
N GLU A 119 -10.57 10.23 -9.39
CA GLU A 119 -9.81 11.44 -9.75
C GLU A 119 -8.97 11.94 -8.57
N ARG A 120 -9.49 11.86 -7.35
CA ARG A 120 -8.74 12.21 -6.13
C ARG A 120 -7.48 11.34 -6.00
N VAL A 121 -7.59 10.03 -6.16
CA VAL A 121 -6.44 9.12 -6.14
C VAL A 121 -5.48 9.43 -7.30
N ALA A 122 -6.00 9.70 -8.50
CA ALA A 122 -5.15 10.04 -9.65
C ALA A 122 -4.37 11.34 -9.44
N GLN A 123 -4.98 12.37 -8.83
CA GLN A 123 -4.30 13.62 -8.50
C GLN A 123 -3.21 13.40 -7.45
N ALA A 124 -3.50 12.65 -6.39
CA ALA A 124 -2.53 12.29 -5.36
C ALA A 124 -1.36 11.49 -5.94
N ALA A 125 -1.64 10.52 -6.81
CA ALA A 125 -0.61 9.72 -7.47
C ALA A 125 0.31 10.58 -8.35
N ARG A 126 -0.25 11.51 -9.14
CA ARG A 126 0.54 12.46 -9.93
C ARG A 126 1.42 13.34 -9.06
N TYR A 127 0.85 13.89 -7.98
CA TYR A 127 1.58 14.72 -7.03
C TYR A 127 2.75 13.97 -6.38
N ALA A 128 2.49 12.78 -5.86
CA ALA A 128 3.52 11.95 -5.25
C ALA A 128 4.61 11.55 -6.25
N HIS A 129 4.23 11.22 -7.48
CA HIS A 129 5.19 10.91 -8.54
C HIS A 129 6.10 12.10 -8.87
N GLN A 130 5.55 13.32 -8.93
CA GLN A 130 6.34 14.56 -9.13
C GLN A 130 7.36 14.82 -8.01
N LEU A 131 7.03 14.39 -6.77
CA LEU A 131 7.94 14.42 -5.62
C LEU A 131 9.00 13.31 -5.64
N GLY A 132 8.95 12.40 -6.62
CA GLY A 132 9.92 11.34 -6.82
C GLY A 132 9.57 10.02 -6.12
N PHE A 133 8.37 9.85 -5.59
CA PHE A 133 7.94 8.59 -5.00
C PHE A 133 7.69 7.51 -6.05
N LYS A 134 8.00 6.25 -5.68
CA LYS A 134 7.32 5.09 -6.23
C LYS A 134 5.93 5.04 -5.62
N VAL A 135 4.90 5.12 -6.46
CA VAL A 135 3.51 5.14 -6.00
C VAL A 135 2.89 3.75 -6.16
N ASN A 136 2.48 3.19 -5.05
CA ASN A 136 1.65 1.99 -4.97
C ASN A 136 0.22 2.39 -4.56
N ALA A 137 -0.74 1.49 -4.70
CA ALA A 137 -2.09 1.68 -4.20
C ALA A 137 -2.71 0.34 -3.77
N GLY A 138 -3.62 0.37 -2.82
CA GLY A 138 -4.25 -0.83 -2.31
C GLY A 138 -5.43 -0.56 -1.39
N HIS A 139 -6.04 -1.63 -0.95
CA HIS A 139 -7.20 -1.75 -0.10
C HIS A 139 -8.54 -1.64 -0.86
N GLY A 140 -9.38 -2.66 -0.71
CA GLY A 140 -10.72 -2.71 -1.27
C GLY A 140 -10.80 -3.01 -2.78
N LEU A 141 -9.67 -3.18 -3.46
CA LEU A 141 -9.65 -3.48 -4.88
C LEU A 141 -10.04 -4.94 -5.18
N HIS A 142 -10.84 -5.12 -6.23
CA HIS A 142 -11.32 -6.41 -6.70
C HIS A 142 -11.46 -6.45 -8.23
N TYR A 143 -11.93 -7.58 -8.77
CA TYR A 143 -11.95 -7.84 -10.23
C TYR A 143 -12.82 -6.87 -11.04
N GLU A 144 -13.82 -6.23 -10.42
CA GLU A 144 -14.73 -5.31 -11.09
C GLU A 144 -14.27 -3.84 -11.03
N ASN A 145 -13.49 -3.45 -10.01
CA ASN A 145 -13.06 -2.07 -9.79
C ASN A 145 -11.57 -1.79 -10.06
N VAL A 146 -10.76 -2.83 -10.30
CA VAL A 146 -9.29 -2.69 -10.43
C VAL A 146 -8.85 -1.97 -11.70
N LYS A 147 -9.59 -2.09 -12.83
CA LYS A 147 -9.15 -1.54 -14.14
C LYS A 147 -8.95 -0.02 -14.13
N PRO A 148 -9.92 0.80 -13.65
CA PRO A 148 -9.72 2.25 -13.60
C PRO A 148 -8.50 2.65 -12.75
N MET A 149 -8.29 1.99 -11.62
CA MET A 149 -7.14 2.23 -10.75
C MET A 149 -5.83 1.83 -11.43
N ALA A 150 -5.80 0.67 -12.07
CA ALA A 150 -4.63 0.20 -12.80
C ALA A 150 -4.29 1.09 -14.03
N ALA A 151 -5.25 1.82 -14.58
CA ALA A 151 -5.03 2.76 -15.69
C ALA A 151 -4.26 4.03 -15.29
N ILE A 152 -4.20 4.38 -14.00
CA ILE A 152 -3.41 5.52 -13.50
C ILE A 152 -1.93 5.19 -13.68
N ARG A 153 -1.24 5.90 -14.56
CA ARG A 153 0.12 5.55 -15.01
C ARG A 153 1.18 5.65 -13.92
N GLU A 154 1.00 6.57 -13.00
CA GLU A 154 1.89 6.83 -11.88
C GLU A 154 1.88 5.71 -10.84
N ILE A 155 0.77 4.95 -10.73
CA ILE A 155 0.68 3.79 -9.85
C ILE A 155 1.38 2.61 -10.50
N VAL A 156 2.44 2.10 -9.91
CA VAL A 156 3.27 1.03 -10.49
C VAL A 156 3.06 -0.33 -9.83
N GLU A 157 2.36 -0.37 -8.70
CA GLU A 157 2.09 -1.60 -7.96
C GLU A 157 0.71 -1.50 -7.30
N LEU A 158 -0.08 -2.59 -7.37
CA LEU A 158 -1.34 -2.71 -6.65
C LEU A 158 -1.25 -3.84 -5.64
N ASN A 159 -1.59 -3.55 -4.38
CA ASN A 159 -1.61 -4.52 -3.29
C ASN A 159 -3.05 -5.00 -3.06
N ILE A 160 -3.33 -6.25 -3.45
CA ILE A 160 -4.68 -6.83 -3.47
C ILE A 160 -4.65 -8.20 -2.80
N GLY A 161 -5.29 -8.32 -1.65
CA GLY A 161 -5.34 -9.57 -0.89
C GLY A 161 -6.73 -10.20 -0.91
N HIS A 162 -7.69 -9.58 -0.25
CA HIS A 162 -9.04 -10.12 0.00
C HIS A 162 -9.72 -10.72 -1.22
N ALA A 163 -9.81 -9.95 -2.32
CA ALA A 163 -10.50 -10.39 -3.53
C ALA A 163 -9.80 -11.59 -4.19
N ILE A 164 -8.46 -11.61 -4.20
CA ILE A 164 -7.70 -12.72 -4.76
C ILE A 164 -7.88 -13.98 -3.93
N VAL A 165 -7.83 -13.88 -2.59
CA VAL A 165 -8.05 -15.02 -1.67
C VAL A 165 -9.47 -15.56 -1.83
N ALA A 166 -10.49 -14.70 -1.86
CA ALA A 166 -11.88 -15.10 -2.02
C ALA A 166 -12.10 -15.82 -3.36
N GLU A 167 -11.60 -15.28 -4.46
CA GLU A 167 -11.73 -15.91 -5.78
C GLU A 167 -10.97 -17.25 -5.88
N ALA A 168 -9.81 -17.34 -5.20
CA ALA A 168 -9.00 -18.55 -5.18
C ALA A 168 -9.70 -19.75 -4.54
N VAL A 169 -10.67 -19.53 -3.66
CA VAL A 169 -11.50 -20.61 -3.08
C VAL A 169 -12.30 -21.35 -4.14
N PHE A 170 -12.72 -20.63 -5.21
CA PHE A 170 -13.53 -21.17 -6.29
C PHE A 170 -12.71 -21.67 -7.49
N CYS A 171 -11.69 -20.92 -7.90
CA CYS A 171 -10.95 -21.22 -9.14
C CYS A 171 -9.49 -21.66 -8.92
N GLY A 172 -9.04 -21.69 -7.70
CA GLY A 172 -7.64 -21.99 -7.33
C GLY A 172 -6.73 -20.78 -7.40
N TRP A 173 -5.64 -20.85 -6.62
CA TRP A 173 -4.75 -19.71 -6.37
C TRP A 173 -4.11 -19.15 -7.66
N GLN A 174 -3.59 -20.02 -8.50
CA GLN A 174 -2.90 -19.60 -9.73
C GLN A 174 -3.82 -18.84 -10.68
N GLU A 175 -5.05 -19.35 -10.85
CA GLU A 175 -6.04 -18.76 -11.76
C GLU A 175 -6.53 -17.40 -11.23
N ALA A 176 -6.80 -17.30 -9.92
CA ALA A 176 -7.18 -16.04 -9.28
C ALA A 176 -6.13 -14.94 -9.51
N VAL A 177 -4.86 -15.25 -9.26
CA VAL A 177 -3.75 -14.29 -9.47
C VAL A 177 -3.60 -13.95 -10.96
N ARG A 178 -3.67 -14.96 -11.86
CA ARG A 178 -3.56 -14.75 -13.30
C ARG A 178 -4.64 -13.81 -13.83
N ARG A 179 -5.91 -14.01 -13.43
CA ARG A 179 -7.04 -13.17 -13.83
C ARG A 179 -6.88 -11.73 -13.35
N MET A 180 -6.50 -11.53 -12.09
CA MET A 180 -6.25 -10.18 -11.56
C MET A 180 -5.13 -9.49 -12.35
N LYS A 181 -4.02 -10.17 -12.57
CA LYS A 181 -2.90 -9.63 -13.36
C LYS A 181 -3.30 -9.28 -14.78
N GLN A 182 -4.13 -10.10 -15.41
CA GLN A 182 -4.63 -9.84 -16.77
C GLN A 182 -5.46 -8.55 -16.84
N LEU A 183 -6.38 -8.31 -15.88
CA LEU A 183 -7.17 -7.08 -15.80
C LEU A 183 -6.29 -5.83 -15.68
N MET A 184 -5.25 -5.90 -14.85
CA MET A 184 -4.28 -4.80 -14.70
C MET A 184 -3.52 -4.51 -15.99
N LEU A 185 -3.10 -5.56 -16.72
CA LEU A 185 -2.38 -5.41 -18.00
C LEU A 185 -3.29 -4.88 -19.11
N GLU A 186 -4.55 -5.30 -19.16
CA GLU A 186 -5.54 -4.79 -20.11
C GLU A 186 -5.81 -3.29 -19.92
N ALA A 187 -5.83 -2.82 -18.68
CA ALA A 187 -6.04 -1.41 -18.37
C ALA A 187 -4.87 -0.49 -18.81
N ARG A 188 -3.72 -1.07 -19.14
CA ARG A 188 -2.49 -0.36 -19.55
C ARG A 188 -2.23 -0.35 -21.06
N ARG A 189 -3.07 -1.02 -21.84
CA ARG A 189 -2.99 -1.04 -23.30
C ARG A 189 -3.65 0.19 -23.91
#